data_dee1a0ed03a59463a6536c2f55041769
#
_entry.id   dee1a0ed03a59463a6536c2f55041769
#
_cell.length_a   1.000
_cell.length_b   1.000
_cell.length_c   1.000
_cell.angle_alpha   90.00
_cell.angle_beta   90.00
_cell.angle_gamma   90.00
#
_symmetry.space_group_name_H-M   'P 1'
#
loop_
_entity.id
_entity.type
_entity.pdbx_description
1 polymer ?
#
loop_
_entity_poly.entity_id
_entity_poly.type
_entity_poly.pdbx_seq_one_letter_code
_entity_poly.pdbx_strand_id
1 'polypeptide(L)'
;MLIPFILTLITTSLGSLLVLLLFWTAWRHRNPPADVDAPPPVIKASGPTATNLWIRGLRIGFLILLVAVFGFHSYWVFKADSTDEFTRSKRLDARNRRLAESGLKGWVLDRSGKLENALIRYRNDAGTISREYPLGEAAVHLTGYSDFVFGAGGFEYAFRQWLTEPESSLNRATSSGLVGKDLKVSIDSKLQREAFELLVRAGKPAAAIVLLLPNNEVLAMASSPSFDPRNVTDESTWRRMSQQADTAQDLSPLVNRALGTLVSGGPAFYYRPGSTFKTFTAAAAIDAGVSGEIFTCRAEGFTPPGSGRSIRDYGGEVHGSIGLADAFKHSCNQYFAQLGLKVGRLRLADYAKRLHFSVSPDDQASNSIELWQLEHADPRSFSSIFAAPQQKMNLSSAASPYDIALQSIGQGFDDVSVIQMALIASAVGSSDGAYVAPTFELGGKRKIISQFISAQSAAQVRGLMRLVVQSGTASGAFASLDRRLTAGGKTGTADREVTSYDRDGNPIVFTDSDGRQHTKRIGVTDSWFIGFAPANNPRIAYAVMVENGGQGAHSAAPIAVKLIERAAALGYFEDATQADRSRRN
;
A
#
# COMPACT_ATOMS: atom_id res chain seq x y z
N MET A 1 -7.57 -28.50 5.36
CA MET A 1 -6.50 -29.18 6.11
C MET A 1 -6.58 -30.71 6.13
N LEU A 2 -7.75 -31.35 6.15
CA LEU A 2 -7.88 -32.81 6.22
C LEU A 2 -7.40 -33.56 4.97
N ILE A 3 -7.70 -33.04 3.78
CA ILE A 3 -7.38 -33.69 2.49
C ILE A 3 -5.86 -33.80 2.21
N PRO A 4 -5.02 -32.76 2.38
CA PRO A 4 -3.58 -32.93 2.18
C PRO A 4 -2.93 -33.82 3.23
N PHE A 5 -3.41 -33.80 4.47
CA PHE A 5 -2.95 -34.70 5.53
C PHE A 5 -3.24 -36.17 5.21
N ILE A 6 -4.47 -36.46 4.75
CA ILE A 6 -4.88 -37.79 4.32
C ILE A 6 -4.06 -38.27 3.09
N LEU A 7 -3.83 -37.39 2.09
CA LEU A 7 -3.01 -37.72 0.93
C LEU A 7 -1.54 -38.00 1.31
N THR A 8 -0.96 -37.22 2.21
CA THR A 8 0.40 -37.44 2.73
C THR A 8 0.48 -38.75 3.51
N LEU A 9 -0.53 -39.05 4.32
CA LEU A 9 -0.60 -40.31 5.07
C LEU A 9 -0.74 -41.51 4.12
N ILE A 10 -1.57 -41.42 3.07
CA ILE A 10 -1.75 -42.47 2.05
C ILE A 10 -0.47 -42.67 1.23
N THR A 11 0.22 -41.61 0.80
CA THR A 11 1.45 -41.72 0.02
C THR A 11 2.61 -42.28 0.83
N THR A 12 2.76 -41.87 2.10
CA THR A 12 3.80 -42.43 3.00
C THR A 12 3.50 -43.88 3.37
N SER A 13 2.22 -44.23 3.59
CA SER A 13 1.82 -45.61 3.88
C SER A 13 1.98 -46.56 2.69
N LEU A 14 1.62 -46.10 1.49
CA LEU A 14 1.83 -46.86 0.24
C LEU A 14 3.32 -47.03 -0.07
N GLY A 15 4.14 -45.98 0.12
CA GLY A 15 5.59 -46.06 -0.04
C GLY A 15 6.24 -47.06 0.93
N SER A 16 5.82 -47.05 2.19
CA SER A 16 6.30 -47.99 3.22
C SER A 16 5.88 -49.43 2.90
N LEU A 17 4.64 -49.62 2.44
CA LEU A 17 4.13 -50.93 2.04
C LEU A 17 4.91 -51.49 0.84
N LEU A 18 5.22 -50.66 -0.13
CA LEU A 18 6.00 -51.02 -1.31
C LEU A 18 7.44 -51.45 -0.95
N VAL A 19 8.07 -50.72 -0.02
CA VAL A 19 9.40 -51.04 0.50
C VAL A 19 9.38 -52.37 1.26
N LEU A 20 8.37 -52.62 2.10
CA LEU A 20 8.20 -53.87 2.82
C LEU A 20 7.95 -55.05 1.86
N LEU A 21 7.17 -54.84 0.81
CA LEU A 21 6.89 -55.87 -0.21
C LEU A 21 8.15 -56.22 -1.03
N LEU A 22 8.99 -55.20 -1.36
CA LEU A 22 10.29 -55.41 -2.00
C LEU A 22 11.27 -56.14 -1.11
N PHE A 23 11.31 -55.79 0.20
CA PHE A 23 12.13 -56.51 1.18
C PHE A 23 11.70 -57.95 1.36
N TRP A 24 10.38 -58.20 1.43
CA TRP A 24 9.78 -59.53 1.57
C TRP A 24 10.04 -60.40 0.34
N THR A 25 9.91 -59.83 -0.88
CA THR A 25 10.21 -60.57 -2.13
C THR A 25 11.71 -60.85 -2.25
N ALA A 26 12.58 -59.93 -1.90
CA ALA A 26 14.03 -60.15 -1.86
C ALA A 26 14.46 -61.18 -0.81
N TRP A 27 13.83 -61.17 0.35
CA TRP A 27 14.06 -62.14 1.43
C TRP A 27 13.55 -63.55 1.03
N ARG A 28 12.39 -63.65 0.41
CA ARG A 28 11.83 -64.90 -0.07
C ARG A 28 12.68 -65.56 -1.20
N HIS A 29 13.30 -64.78 -2.03
CA HIS A 29 14.23 -65.29 -3.05
C HIS A 29 15.63 -65.66 -2.48
N ARG A 30 16.02 -65.15 -1.33
CA ARG A 30 17.28 -65.50 -0.67
C ARG A 30 17.20 -66.75 0.21
N ASN A 31 16.03 -67.16 0.64
CA ASN A 31 15.83 -68.31 1.49
C ASN A 31 14.69 -69.18 0.88
N PRO A 32 14.99 -69.98 -0.18
CA PRO A 32 14.03 -70.98 -0.63
C PRO A 32 13.92 -72.05 0.46
N PRO A 33 12.69 -72.60 0.70
CA PRO A 33 12.55 -73.73 1.64
C PRO A 33 13.46 -74.85 1.17
N ALA A 34 14.26 -75.36 2.12
CA ALA A 34 15.16 -76.46 1.87
C ALA A 34 14.34 -77.75 1.65
N ASP A 35 14.28 -78.17 0.42
CA ASP A 35 13.80 -79.48 0.05
C ASP A 35 15.04 -80.39 -0.15
N VAL A 36 15.22 -81.35 0.74
CA VAL A 36 16.47 -82.06 0.97
C VAL A 36 16.71 -83.21 -0.02
N ASP A 37 15.77 -83.53 -0.95
CA ASP A 37 15.87 -84.74 -1.79
C ASP A 37 15.60 -84.52 -3.30
N ALA A 38 16.06 -83.46 -3.91
CA ALA A 38 15.91 -83.28 -5.36
C ALA A 38 17.29 -83.31 -6.07
N PRO A 39 17.43 -84.07 -7.18
CA PRO A 39 18.70 -84.10 -7.97
C PRO A 39 18.94 -82.74 -8.67
N PRO A 40 20.22 -82.41 -8.93
CA PRO A 40 20.57 -81.08 -9.41
C PRO A 40 19.88 -80.82 -10.79
N PRO A 41 19.25 -79.67 -10.96
CA PRO A 41 18.55 -79.33 -12.21
C PRO A 41 19.50 -79.05 -13.34
N VAL A 42 19.28 -79.71 -14.49
CA VAL A 42 19.91 -79.40 -15.75
C VAL A 42 19.49 -77.97 -16.20
N ILE A 43 20.43 -77.07 -16.25
CA ILE A 43 20.20 -75.68 -16.68
C ILE A 43 19.92 -75.69 -18.18
N LYS A 44 18.65 -75.73 -18.58
CA LYS A 44 18.21 -75.33 -19.92
C LYS A 44 18.15 -73.82 -19.93
N ALA A 45 18.89 -73.16 -20.84
CA ALA A 45 18.79 -71.74 -21.10
C ALA A 45 17.35 -71.42 -21.58
N SER A 46 16.53 -70.95 -20.70
CA SER A 46 15.16 -70.47 -20.99
C SER A 46 15.19 -69.01 -21.36
N GLY A 47 14.50 -68.65 -22.44
CA GLY A 47 14.33 -67.25 -22.91
C GLY A 47 13.77 -66.29 -21.85
N PRO A 48 13.52 -65.03 -22.19
CA PRO A 48 13.27 -63.96 -21.21
C PRO A 48 12.03 -64.29 -20.37
N THR A 49 12.30 -64.79 -19.20
CA THR A 49 11.30 -65.31 -18.27
C THR A 49 10.57 -64.20 -17.49
N ALA A 50 9.43 -64.55 -16.95
CA ALA A 50 8.48 -63.72 -16.20
C ALA A 50 9.13 -62.70 -15.21
N THR A 51 10.32 -63.00 -14.70
CA THR A 51 11.13 -62.10 -13.87
C THR A 51 11.50 -60.79 -14.56
N ASN A 52 11.77 -60.79 -15.87
CA ASN A 52 12.07 -59.55 -16.62
C ASN A 52 10.83 -58.68 -16.82
N LEU A 53 9.65 -59.28 -16.93
CA LEU A 53 8.38 -58.55 -17.03
C LEU A 53 8.02 -57.86 -15.70
N TRP A 54 8.22 -58.55 -14.58
CA TRP A 54 7.99 -57.99 -13.24
C TRP A 54 8.97 -56.87 -12.91
N ILE A 55 10.25 -57.00 -13.24
CA ILE A 55 11.26 -55.96 -13.04
C ILE A 55 10.96 -54.74 -13.94
N ARG A 56 10.49 -54.94 -15.19
CA ARG A 56 10.04 -53.84 -16.05
C ARG A 56 8.79 -53.15 -15.47
N GLY A 57 7.79 -53.91 -15.02
CA GLY A 57 6.60 -53.38 -14.36
C GLY A 57 6.94 -52.56 -13.11
N LEU A 58 7.88 -53.07 -12.30
CA LEU A 58 8.33 -52.35 -11.09
C LEU A 58 9.06 -51.04 -11.42
N ARG A 59 9.92 -51.02 -12.45
CA ARG A 59 10.60 -49.81 -12.94
C ARG A 59 9.60 -48.78 -13.47
N ILE A 60 8.58 -49.22 -14.24
CA ILE A 60 7.53 -48.34 -14.75
C ILE A 60 6.70 -47.79 -13.58
N GLY A 61 6.31 -48.62 -12.61
CA GLY A 61 5.59 -48.21 -11.42
C GLY A 61 6.35 -47.17 -10.57
N PHE A 62 7.67 -47.40 -10.42
CA PHE A 62 8.54 -46.43 -9.71
C PHE A 62 8.67 -45.11 -10.47
N LEU A 63 8.75 -45.15 -11.79
CA LEU A 63 8.85 -43.96 -12.63
C LEU A 63 7.54 -43.15 -12.58
N ILE A 64 6.39 -43.82 -12.61
CA ILE A 64 5.06 -43.20 -12.46
C ILE A 64 4.94 -42.56 -11.08
N LEU A 65 5.38 -43.23 -10.01
CA LEU A 65 5.37 -42.71 -8.66
C LEU A 65 6.27 -41.45 -8.55
N LEU A 66 7.44 -41.50 -9.15
CA LEU A 66 8.39 -40.40 -9.17
C LEU A 66 7.84 -39.18 -9.91
N VAL A 67 7.21 -39.40 -11.06
CA VAL A 67 6.50 -38.36 -11.83
C VAL A 67 5.31 -37.80 -11.06
N ALA A 68 4.54 -38.66 -10.37
CA ALA A 68 3.41 -38.23 -9.54
C ALA A 68 3.87 -37.38 -8.33
N VAL A 69 4.93 -37.81 -7.65
CA VAL A 69 5.51 -37.04 -6.52
C VAL A 69 6.08 -35.72 -7.01
N PHE A 70 6.81 -35.73 -8.12
CA PHE A 70 7.37 -34.51 -8.71
C PHE A 70 6.26 -33.57 -9.20
N GLY A 71 5.24 -34.08 -9.90
CA GLY A 71 4.08 -33.31 -10.34
C GLY A 71 3.28 -32.73 -9.18
N PHE A 72 3.08 -33.52 -8.12
CA PHE A 72 2.43 -33.04 -6.90
C PHE A 72 3.25 -31.96 -6.19
N HIS A 73 4.56 -32.16 -6.09
CA HIS A 73 5.46 -31.13 -5.49
C HIS A 73 5.49 -29.85 -6.32
N SER A 74 5.60 -29.98 -7.65
CA SER A 74 5.56 -28.85 -8.58
C SER A 74 4.22 -28.12 -8.54
N TYR A 75 3.09 -28.84 -8.46
CA TYR A 75 1.76 -28.26 -8.30
C TYR A 75 1.66 -27.42 -7.02
N TRP A 76 2.16 -27.93 -5.90
CA TRP A 76 2.12 -27.20 -4.64
C TRP A 76 3.10 -26.02 -4.59
N VAL A 77 4.28 -26.14 -5.21
CA VAL A 77 5.21 -25.01 -5.36
C VAL A 77 4.57 -23.91 -6.20
N PHE A 78 3.91 -24.28 -7.32
CA PHE A 78 3.25 -23.32 -8.20
C PHE A 78 2.01 -22.67 -7.53
N LYS A 79 1.23 -23.46 -6.82
CA LYS A 79 0.06 -22.98 -6.06
C LYS A 79 0.44 -22.16 -4.84
N ALA A 80 1.59 -22.45 -4.24
CA ALA A 80 2.14 -21.68 -3.12
C ALA A 80 2.48 -20.24 -3.48
N ASP A 81 2.95 -20.01 -4.70
CA ASP A 81 3.25 -18.66 -5.19
C ASP A 81 2.00 -17.88 -5.66
N SER A 82 0.86 -18.56 -5.84
CA SER A 82 -0.34 -18.00 -6.47
C SER A 82 -1.53 -17.76 -5.52
N THR A 83 -1.48 -18.19 -4.25
CA THR A 83 -2.62 -18.03 -3.31
C THR A 83 -2.21 -17.33 -2.02
N ASP A 84 -2.98 -16.27 -1.69
CA ASP A 84 -2.83 -15.49 -0.44
C ASP A 84 -2.92 -16.36 0.83
N GLU A 85 -3.71 -17.42 0.79
CA GLU A 85 -3.92 -18.33 1.92
C GLU A 85 -2.68 -19.17 2.23
N PHE A 86 -1.93 -19.59 1.22
CA PHE A 86 -0.68 -20.33 1.40
C PHE A 86 0.47 -19.42 1.80
N THR A 87 0.50 -18.20 1.27
CA THR A 87 1.45 -17.17 1.70
C THR A 87 1.20 -16.81 3.17
N ARG A 88 -0.06 -16.77 3.59
CA ARG A 88 -0.47 -16.59 5.00
C ARG A 88 -0.03 -17.76 5.87
N SER A 89 -0.22 -19.01 5.43
CA SER A 89 0.19 -20.19 6.20
C SER A 89 1.71 -20.40 6.21
N LYS A 90 2.42 -19.99 5.15
CA LYS A 90 3.90 -19.99 5.10
C LYS A 90 4.50 -18.94 6.06
N ARG A 91 3.80 -17.84 6.30
CA ARG A 91 4.13 -16.84 7.35
C ARG A 91 3.98 -17.42 8.76
N LEU A 92 3.09 -18.40 8.95
CA LEU A 92 2.81 -19.04 10.22
C LEU A 92 3.69 -20.30 10.48
N ASP A 93 4.54 -20.73 9.53
CA ASP A 93 5.40 -21.90 9.71
C ASP A 93 6.56 -21.59 10.67
N ALA A 94 6.49 -22.19 11.85
CA ALA A 94 7.48 -22.07 12.92
C ALA A 94 8.91 -22.46 12.51
N ARG A 95 9.10 -23.30 11.47
CA ARG A 95 10.42 -23.71 10.99
C ARG A 95 11.15 -22.60 10.27
N ASN A 96 10.46 -21.82 9.46
CA ASN A 96 11.04 -20.66 8.78
C ASN A 96 11.36 -19.52 9.76
N ARG A 97 10.69 -19.47 10.92
CA ARG A 97 10.94 -18.48 11.96
C ARG A 97 12.16 -18.79 12.78
N ARG A 98 12.38 -20.03 13.20
CA ARG A 98 13.53 -20.44 14.03
C ARG A 98 14.88 -20.13 13.36
N LEU A 99 14.96 -20.22 12.02
CA LEU A 99 16.17 -19.91 11.27
C LEU A 99 16.44 -18.40 11.15
N ALA A 100 15.40 -17.57 11.15
CA ALA A 100 15.50 -16.11 11.07
C ALA A 100 15.73 -15.43 12.44
N GLU A 101 15.44 -16.12 13.54
CA GLU A 101 15.45 -15.57 14.90
C GLU A 101 16.65 -16.00 15.76
N SER A 102 17.64 -16.68 15.17
CA SER A 102 18.85 -17.09 15.91
C SER A 102 19.82 -15.92 16.20
N GLY A 103 19.54 -14.72 15.71
CA GLY A 103 20.34 -13.51 15.91
C GLY A 103 19.48 -12.27 16.22
N LEU A 104 20.12 -11.25 16.76
CA LEU A 104 19.49 -9.94 16.96
C LEU A 104 19.36 -9.25 15.59
N LYS A 105 18.16 -8.83 15.22
CA LYS A 105 17.93 -8.01 14.02
C LYS A 105 18.60 -6.63 14.19
N GLY A 106 19.01 -6.00 13.09
CA GLY A 106 19.46 -4.62 13.10
C GLY A 106 18.38 -3.66 13.60
N TRP A 107 18.78 -2.45 13.93
CA TRP A 107 17.87 -1.36 14.33
C TRP A 107 17.29 -0.70 13.09
N VAL A 108 16.14 -0.06 13.24
CA VAL A 108 15.60 0.84 12.21
C VAL A 108 15.70 2.26 12.77
N LEU A 109 16.59 3.04 12.18
CA LEU A 109 16.87 4.41 12.58
C LEU A 109 16.07 5.38 11.72
N ASP A 110 15.63 6.48 12.32
CA ASP A 110 15.05 7.57 11.56
C ASP A 110 16.11 8.26 10.67
N ARG A 111 15.69 9.26 9.91
CA ARG A 111 16.58 9.99 9.00
C ARG A 111 17.78 10.68 9.68
N SER A 112 17.71 10.96 10.97
CA SER A 112 18.84 11.53 11.72
C SER A 112 19.97 10.51 11.93
N GLY A 113 19.66 9.22 11.84
CA GLY A 113 20.58 8.12 12.15
C GLY A 113 20.99 8.03 13.61
N LYS A 114 20.31 8.76 14.51
CA LYS A 114 20.61 8.76 15.93
C LYS A 114 19.84 7.66 16.64
N LEU A 115 20.52 6.94 17.55
CA LEU A 115 19.93 5.83 18.31
C LEU A 115 18.75 6.28 19.19
N GLU A 116 18.77 7.51 19.70
CA GLU A 116 17.69 8.10 20.49
C GLU A 116 16.39 8.29 19.69
N ASN A 117 16.50 8.44 18.36
CA ASN A 117 15.39 8.61 17.42
C ASN A 117 15.06 7.30 16.66
N ALA A 118 15.55 6.16 17.12
CA ALA A 118 15.27 4.87 16.48
C ALA A 118 13.77 4.60 16.45
N LEU A 119 13.30 4.10 15.32
CA LEU A 119 11.91 3.66 15.14
C LEU A 119 11.71 2.24 15.69
N ILE A 120 12.75 1.39 15.57
CA ILE A 120 12.79 0.04 16.09
C ILE A 120 14.18 -0.18 16.69
N ARG A 121 14.23 -0.64 17.95
CA ARG A 121 15.48 -0.91 18.67
C ARG A 121 15.32 -2.08 19.63
N TYR A 122 16.38 -2.42 20.34
CA TYR A 122 16.33 -3.33 21.49
C TYR A 122 16.44 -2.56 22.80
N ARG A 123 15.73 -3.05 23.80
CA ARG A 123 15.82 -2.65 25.18
C ARG A 123 16.32 -3.83 26.01
N ASN A 124 17.23 -3.56 26.92
CA ASN A 124 17.73 -4.54 27.89
C ASN A 124 17.21 -4.16 29.29
N ASP A 125 16.24 -4.91 29.79
CA ASP A 125 15.71 -4.76 31.12
C ASP A 125 16.19 -5.92 31.99
N ALA A 126 17.19 -5.65 32.86
CA ALA A 126 17.75 -6.62 33.81
C ALA A 126 18.18 -7.95 33.17
N GLY A 127 18.75 -7.92 31.95
CA GLY A 127 19.21 -9.08 31.22
C GLY A 127 18.19 -9.68 30.24
N THR A 128 16.96 -9.17 30.23
CA THR A 128 15.97 -9.56 29.22
C THR A 128 16.02 -8.57 28.06
N ILE A 129 16.38 -9.07 26.89
CA ILE A 129 16.42 -8.27 25.65
C ILE A 129 15.08 -8.39 24.95
N SER A 130 14.42 -7.24 24.74
CA SER A 130 13.15 -7.15 24.03
C SER A 130 13.20 -6.17 22.87
N ARG A 131 12.45 -6.46 21.79
CA ARG A 131 12.27 -5.56 20.66
C ARG A 131 11.34 -4.42 21.05
N GLU A 132 11.78 -3.18 20.85
CA GLU A 132 11.06 -1.98 21.26
C GLU A 132 10.70 -1.11 20.06
N TYR A 133 9.51 -0.52 20.12
CA TYR A 133 8.94 0.40 19.12
C TYR A 133 8.68 1.76 19.78
N PRO A 134 9.67 2.67 19.83
CA PRO A 134 9.58 3.91 20.63
C PRO A 134 8.45 4.86 20.25
N LEU A 135 7.96 4.79 19.01
CA LEU A 135 6.81 5.59 18.57
C LEU A 135 5.45 4.89 18.80
N GLY A 136 5.45 3.58 19.14
CA GLY A 136 4.22 2.82 19.42
C GLY A 136 3.19 2.97 18.31
N GLU A 137 1.97 3.33 18.68
CA GLU A 137 0.83 3.53 17.77
C GLU A 137 1.11 4.55 16.66
N ALA A 138 1.96 5.56 16.92
CA ALA A 138 2.24 6.60 15.95
C ALA A 138 3.00 6.11 14.71
N ALA A 139 3.65 4.95 14.77
CA ALA A 139 4.44 4.45 13.66
C ALA A 139 4.18 2.97 13.30
N VAL A 140 3.22 2.29 13.95
CA VAL A 140 3.03 0.85 13.73
C VAL A 140 2.68 0.50 12.28
N HIS A 141 1.99 1.36 11.55
CA HIS A 141 1.72 1.17 10.12
C HIS A 141 2.98 1.26 9.24
N LEU A 142 4.08 1.82 9.78
CA LEU A 142 5.41 1.83 9.18
C LEU A 142 6.28 0.71 9.75
N THR A 143 6.52 0.74 11.07
CA THR A 143 7.42 -0.20 11.73
C THR A 143 6.90 -1.62 11.68
N GLY A 144 5.57 -1.76 11.71
CA GLY A 144 4.92 -3.05 11.89
C GLY A 144 5.14 -3.59 13.29
N TYR A 145 5.17 -4.89 13.37
CA TYR A 145 5.37 -5.71 14.56
C TYR A 145 6.18 -6.95 14.17
N SER A 146 6.76 -7.60 15.16
CA SER A 146 7.40 -8.90 14.99
C SER A 146 7.02 -9.79 16.16
N ASP A 147 6.25 -10.83 15.87
CA ASP A 147 5.77 -11.80 16.85
C ASP A 147 5.97 -13.22 16.36
N PHE A 148 6.24 -14.14 17.29
CA PHE A 148 6.52 -15.53 16.94
C PHE A 148 5.26 -16.25 16.43
N VAL A 149 4.09 -15.92 16.97
CA VAL A 149 2.82 -16.57 16.62
C VAL A 149 2.13 -15.86 15.46
N PHE A 150 2.07 -14.52 15.52
CA PHE A 150 1.29 -13.71 14.58
C PHE A 150 2.13 -13.14 13.42
N GLY A 151 3.42 -13.48 13.36
CA GLY A 151 4.30 -13.11 12.25
C GLY A 151 4.84 -11.70 12.36
N ALA A 152 5.07 -11.07 11.22
CA ALA A 152 5.62 -9.73 11.15
C ALA A 152 4.87 -8.89 10.12
N GLY A 153 4.87 -7.57 10.32
CA GLY A 153 4.31 -6.57 9.40
C GLY A 153 5.28 -5.40 9.22
N GLY A 154 4.88 -4.41 8.42
CA GLY A 154 5.65 -3.18 8.25
C GLY A 154 7.11 -3.40 7.86
N PHE A 155 8.01 -2.54 8.37
CA PHE A 155 9.46 -2.64 8.12
C PHE A 155 10.07 -3.94 8.65
N GLU A 156 9.57 -4.49 9.76
CA GLU A 156 10.02 -5.77 10.29
C GLU A 156 9.88 -6.91 9.28
N TYR A 157 8.90 -6.84 8.40
CA TYR A 157 8.69 -7.82 7.34
C TYR A 157 9.34 -7.41 6.01
N ALA A 158 9.14 -6.16 5.59
CA ALA A 158 9.61 -5.67 4.30
C ALA A 158 11.15 -5.70 4.16
N PHE A 159 11.86 -5.37 5.25
CA PHE A 159 13.32 -5.33 5.29
C PHE A 159 13.93 -6.48 6.08
N ARG A 160 13.17 -7.57 6.31
CA ARG A 160 13.62 -8.68 7.16
C ARG A 160 14.97 -9.28 6.74
N GLN A 161 15.22 -9.39 5.42
CA GLN A 161 16.49 -9.97 4.93
C GLN A 161 17.68 -9.08 5.30
N TRP A 162 17.55 -7.77 5.07
CA TRP A 162 18.57 -6.80 5.45
C TRP A 162 18.78 -6.77 6.97
N LEU A 163 17.71 -6.69 7.74
CA LEU A 163 17.77 -6.62 9.20
C LEU A 163 18.32 -7.88 9.87
N THR A 164 18.30 -9.02 9.19
CA THR A 164 18.88 -10.28 9.70
C THR A 164 20.24 -10.61 9.08
N GLU A 165 20.67 -9.87 8.06
CA GLU A 165 21.98 -10.07 7.44
C GLU A 165 23.09 -9.58 8.36
N PRO A 166 24.10 -10.41 8.70
CA PRO A 166 25.19 -10.00 9.58
C PRO A 166 26.00 -8.83 9.01
N GLU A 167 26.36 -7.88 9.86
CA GLU A 167 27.08 -6.66 9.47
C GLU A 167 28.46 -6.94 8.85
N SER A 168 29.13 -8.01 9.26
CA SER A 168 30.38 -8.45 8.63
C SER A 168 30.63 -9.95 8.76
N SER A 169 31.43 -10.51 7.84
CA SER A 169 31.89 -11.90 7.91
C SER A 169 32.80 -12.16 9.13
N LEU A 170 33.46 -11.13 9.64
CA LEU A 170 34.33 -11.23 10.83
C LEU A 170 33.48 -11.34 12.11
N ASN A 171 32.36 -10.64 12.19
CA ASN A 171 31.41 -10.73 13.31
C ASN A 171 30.71 -12.10 13.35
N ARG A 172 30.61 -12.81 12.21
CA ARG A 172 30.12 -14.20 12.17
C ARG A 172 31.02 -15.16 12.96
N ALA A 173 32.34 -14.91 12.97
CA ALA A 173 33.31 -15.83 13.53
C ALA A 173 33.63 -15.56 15.00
N THR A 174 33.37 -14.37 15.50
CA THR A 174 33.88 -13.91 16.81
C THR A 174 32.82 -13.58 17.85
N SER A 175 31.53 -13.40 17.46
CA SER A 175 30.45 -13.07 18.41
C SER A 175 29.48 -14.22 18.64
N SER A 176 29.19 -14.50 19.89
CA SER A 176 28.14 -15.44 20.33
C SER A 176 26.71 -15.00 20.01
N GLY A 177 26.54 -13.86 19.32
CA GLY A 177 25.25 -13.34 18.85
C GLY A 177 25.42 -12.62 17.52
N LEU A 178 24.79 -13.14 16.46
CA LEU A 178 24.70 -12.44 15.17
C LEU A 178 23.83 -11.20 15.32
N VAL A 179 24.40 -10.02 15.10
CA VAL A 179 23.65 -8.75 15.02
C VAL A 179 23.45 -8.42 13.55
N GLY A 180 22.22 -8.18 13.15
CA GLY A 180 21.87 -7.79 11.78
C GLY A 180 22.25 -6.34 11.47
N LYS A 181 22.17 -5.97 10.19
CA LYS A 181 22.49 -4.63 9.69
C LYS A 181 21.41 -3.62 10.09
N ASP A 182 21.85 -2.46 10.54
CA ASP A 182 20.94 -1.33 10.78
C ASP A 182 20.42 -0.76 9.48
N LEU A 183 19.18 -0.29 9.51
CA LEU A 183 18.52 0.36 8.39
C LEU A 183 18.24 1.83 8.75
N LYS A 184 18.70 2.76 7.92
CA LYS A 184 18.30 4.17 8.01
C LYS A 184 17.17 4.44 7.04
N VAL A 185 16.06 4.95 7.56
CA VAL A 185 14.90 5.31 6.73
C VAL A 185 14.72 6.82 6.65
N SER A 186 13.99 7.27 5.64
CA SER A 186 13.70 8.67 5.37
C SER A 186 12.74 9.32 6.37
N ILE A 187 12.08 8.51 7.20
CA ILE A 187 11.10 8.97 8.20
C ILE A 187 11.77 9.90 9.22
N ASP A 188 11.14 11.04 9.46
CA ASP A 188 11.45 11.92 10.60
C ASP A 188 10.54 11.53 11.77
N SER A 189 11.14 11.00 12.83
CA SER A 189 10.40 10.48 14.00
C SER A 189 9.56 11.56 14.70
N LYS A 190 10.02 12.82 14.66
CA LYS A 190 9.31 13.95 15.28
C LYS A 190 8.13 14.40 14.42
N LEU A 191 8.29 14.45 13.09
CA LEU A 191 7.21 14.77 12.16
C LEU A 191 6.17 13.65 12.13
N GLN A 192 6.61 12.39 12.18
CA GLN A 192 5.73 11.21 12.22
C GLN A 192 4.82 11.23 13.45
N ARG A 193 5.39 11.51 14.63
CA ARG A 193 4.63 11.63 15.89
C ARG A 193 3.60 12.76 15.80
N GLU A 194 4.02 13.95 15.37
CA GLU A 194 3.12 15.10 15.21
C GLU A 194 1.98 14.79 14.23
N ALA A 195 2.32 14.19 13.07
CA ALA A 195 1.31 13.80 12.10
C ALA A 195 0.26 12.88 12.71
N PHE A 196 0.68 11.84 13.43
CA PHE A 196 -0.24 10.92 14.09
C PHE A 196 -1.11 11.60 15.15
N GLU A 197 -0.51 12.42 16.01
CA GLU A 197 -1.25 13.14 17.06
C GLU A 197 -2.31 14.08 16.49
N LEU A 198 -2.02 14.72 15.35
CA LEU A 198 -2.98 15.56 14.64
C LEU A 198 -4.16 14.73 14.11
N LEU A 199 -3.90 13.54 13.57
CA LEU A 199 -4.94 12.64 13.11
C LEU A 199 -5.81 12.12 14.25
N VAL A 200 -5.20 11.74 15.38
CA VAL A 200 -5.94 11.31 16.58
C VAL A 200 -6.84 12.42 17.11
N ARG A 201 -6.34 13.67 17.14
CA ARG A 201 -7.13 14.85 17.56
C ARG A 201 -8.32 15.13 16.63
N ALA A 202 -8.28 14.72 15.38
CA ALA A 202 -9.43 14.81 14.47
C ALA A 202 -10.60 13.90 14.89
N GLY A 203 -10.36 12.90 15.74
CA GLY A 203 -11.40 12.03 16.32
C GLY A 203 -12.12 11.13 15.31
N LYS A 204 -11.54 10.97 14.11
CA LYS A 204 -12.09 10.18 13.01
C LYS A 204 -10.97 9.42 12.32
N PRO A 205 -11.29 8.30 11.61
CA PRO A 205 -10.28 7.63 10.81
C PRO A 205 -9.67 8.59 9.79
N ALA A 206 -8.34 8.60 9.71
CA ALA A 206 -7.64 9.59 8.91
C ALA A 206 -6.24 9.11 8.49
N ALA A 207 -5.67 9.75 7.47
CA ALA A 207 -4.30 9.54 7.06
C ALA A 207 -3.62 10.83 6.61
N ALA A 208 -2.30 10.89 6.82
CA ALA A 208 -1.46 11.97 6.34
C ALA A 208 -0.14 11.42 5.82
N ILE A 209 0.32 12.00 4.70
CA ILE A 209 1.64 11.73 4.11
C ILE A 209 2.35 13.05 3.88
N VAL A 210 3.65 13.08 4.17
CA VAL A 210 4.55 14.17 3.84
C VAL A 210 5.76 13.61 3.11
N LEU A 211 6.01 14.13 1.91
CA LEU A 211 7.11 13.75 1.02
C LEU A 211 8.13 14.90 0.97
N LEU A 212 9.42 14.59 1.01
CA LEU A 212 10.50 15.55 0.78
C LEU A 212 10.85 15.59 -0.70
N LEU A 213 10.77 16.77 -1.30
CA LEU A 213 11.13 17.01 -2.69
C LEU A 213 12.65 17.27 -2.84
N PRO A 214 13.26 16.94 -3.99
CA PRO A 214 12.63 16.39 -5.19
C PRO A 214 12.60 14.84 -5.27
N ASN A 215 13.10 14.13 -4.26
CA ASN A 215 13.30 12.67 -4.31
C ASN A 215 12.10 11.86 -3.81
N ASN A 216 11.07 12.52 -3.30
CA ASN A 216 9.91 11.88 -2.66
C ASN A 216 10.29 10.93 -1.51
N GLU A 217 11.32 11.31 -0.73
CA GLU A 217 11.58 10.65 0.55
C GLU A 217 10.35 10.81 1.46
N VAL A 218 9.82 9.71 1.98
CA VAL A 218 8.67 9.76 2.89
C VAL A 218 9.14 10.25 4.26
N LEU A 219 8.81 11.49 4.61
CA LEU A 219 9.15 12.08 5.92
C LEU A 219 8.21 11.60 7.03
N ALA A 220 6.93 11.47 6.68
CA ALA A 220 5.90 10.96 7.58
C ALA A 220 4.82 10.24 6.78
N MET A 221 4.30 9.15 7.34
CA MET A 221 3.13 8.43 6.85
C MET A 221 2.34 7.92 8.06
N ALA A 222 1.32 8.66 8.43
CA ALA A 222 0.49 8.39 9.59
C ALA A 222 -0.89 7.90 9.19
N SER A 223 -1.46 6.99 9.97
CA SER A 223 -2.81 6.44 9.80
C SER A 223 -3.48 6.25 11.16
N SER A 224 -4.76 6.61 11.26
CA SER A 224 -5.61 6.47 12.46
C SER A 224 -6.97 5.89 12.04
N PRO A 225 -7.58 4.98 12.83
CA PRO A 225 -7.10 4.42 14.08
C PRO A 225 -5.85 3.57 13.93
N SER A 226 -5.19 3.30 15.06
CA SER A 226 -3.93 2.58 15.12
C SER A 226 -3.93 1.64 16.33
N PHE A 227 -2.82 0.92 16.56
CA PHE A 227 -2.67 0.00 17.68
C PHE A 227 -1.23 0.00 18.20
N ASP A 228 -1.06 -0.35 19.46
CA ASP A 228 0.27 -0.54 20.02
C ASP A 228 0.84 -1.89 19.54
N PRO A 229 2.01 -1.90 18.88
CA PRO A 229 2.64 -3.14 18.41
C PRO A 229 2.96 -4.14 19.53
N ARG A 230 3.04 -3.70 20.79
CA ARG A 230 3.23 -4.59 21.96
C ARG A 230 1.99 -5.44 22.27
N ASN A 231 0.81 -4.98 21.89
CA ASN A 231 -0.45 -5.67 22.14
C ASN A 231 -0.72 -6.81 21.15
N VAL A 232 0.12 -7.00 20.13
CA VAL A 232 0.01 -8.11 19.16
C VAL A 232 0.19 -9.47 19.83
N THR A 233 0.96 -9.55 20.92
CA THR A 233 1.19 -10.77 21.68
C THR A 233 -0.05 -11.28 22.43
N ASP A 234 -1.06 -10.42 22.65
CA ASP A 234 -2.35 -10.82 23.23
C ASP A 234 -3.26 -11.38 22.14
N GLU A 235 -3.51 -12.70 22.21
CA GLU A 235 -4.31 -13.43 21.23
C GLU A 235 -5.73 -12.86 21.09
N SER A 236 -6.35 -12.45 22.18
CA SER A 236 -7.71 -11.90 22.17
C SER A 236 -7.77 -10.56 21.43
N THR A 237 -6.80 -9.70 21.65
CA THR A 237 -6.67 -8.41 20.96
C THR A 237 -6.36 -8.59 19.48
N TRP A 238 -5.43 -9.50 19.14
CA TRP A 238 -5.12 -9.81 17.75
C TRP A 238 -6.32 -10.36 16.98
N ARG A 239 -7.05 -11.33 17.57
CA ARG A 239 -8.27 -11.89 16.95
C ARG A 239 -9.31 -10.80 16.68
N ARG A 240 -9.55 -9.93 17.64
CA ARG A 240 -10.51 -8.82 17.48
C ARG A 240 -10.09 -7.88 16.35
N MET A 241 -8.83 -7.43 16.31
CA MET A 241 -8.32 -6.56 15.25
C MET A 241 -8.37 -7.23 13.87
N SER A 242 -8.01 -8.52 13.77
CA SER A 242 -8.07 -9.29 12.53
C SER A 242 -9.50 -9.49 12.06
N GLN A 243 -10.43 -9.78 12.97
CA GLN A 243 -11.84 -9.89 12.64
C GLN A 243 -12.41 -8.55 12.14
N GLN A 244 -12.05 -7.44 12.77
CA GLN A 244 -12.42 -6.11 12.27
C GLN A 244 -11.85 -5.84 10.88
N ALA A 245 -10.63 -6.29 10.58
CA ALA A 245 -10.04 -6.14 9.24
C ALA A 245 -10.83 -6.92 8.16
N ASP A 246 -11.47 -8.01 8.53
CA ASP A 246 -12.26 -8.83 7.61
C ASP A 246 -13.72 -8.35 7.48
N THR A 247 -14.31 -7.82 8.55
CA THR A 247 -15.76 -7.51 8.63
C THR A 247 -16.09 -6.01 8.64
N ALA A 248 -15.17 -5.18 9.13
CA ALA A 248 -15.36 -3.75 9.30
C ALA A 248 -14.04 -3.00 9.03
N GLN A 249 -13.51 -3.12 7.81
CA GLN A 249 -12.21 -2.56 7.42
C GLN A 249 -12.10 -1.06 7.69
N ASP A 250 -13.18 -0.32 7.49
CA ASP A 250 -13.29 1.12 7.75
C ASP A 250 -13.07 1.50 9.23
N LEU A 251 -13.24 0.56 10.16
CA LEU A 251 -12.98 0.76 11.59
C LEU A 251 -11.67 0.09 12.06
N SER A 252 -11.05 -0.75 11.24
CA SER A 252 -9.90 -1.57 11.65
C SER A 252 -8.64 -0.73 11.89
N PRO A 253 -7.97 -0.92 13.04
CA PRO A 253 -6.65 -0.32 13.30
C PRO A 253 -5.53 -0.97 12.49
N LEU A 254 -5.73 -2.14 11.87
CA LEU A 254 -4.75 -2.80 11.01
C LEU A 254 -4.63 -2.15 9.62
N VAL A 255 -5.56 -1.28 9.25
CA VAL A 255 -5.57 -0.61 7.96
C VAL A 255 -4.58 0.56 7.95
N ASN A 256 -3.59 0.48 7.09
CA ASN A 256 -2.78 1.62 6.69
C ASN A 256 -3.55 2.46 5.66
N ARG A 257 -4.29 3.45 6.12
CA ARG A 257 -5.12 4.32 5.29
C ARG A 257 -4.34 5.17 4.30
N ALA A 258 -3.08 5.41 4.61
CA ALA A 258 -2.20 6.16 3.72
C ALA A 258 -1.93 5.43 2.40
N LEU A 259 -1.87 4.10 2.46
CA LEU A 259 -1.61 3.23 1.31
C LEU A 259 -2.85 2.49 0.80
N GLY A 260 -3.86 2.28 1.64
CA GLY A 260 -4.98 1.40 1.35
C GLY A 260 -4.63 -0.09 1.48
N THR A 261 -3.72 -0.43 2.42
CA THR A 261 -3.25 -1.79 2.67
C THR A 261 -3.42 -2.18 4.14
N LEU A 262 -3.33 -3.47 4.44
CA LEU A 262 -3.21 -3.94 5.81
C LEU A 262 -1.74 -3.94 6.27
N VAL A 263 -1.48 -3.61 7.52
CA VAL A 263 -0.13 -3.68 8.11
C VAL A 263 0.46 -5.10 8.07
N SER A 264 -0.41 -6.11 8.06
CA SER A 264 -0.06 -7.54 7.87
C SER A 264 0.09 -7.94 6.41
N GLY A 265 -0.16 -7.02 5.48
CA GLY A 265 -0.13 -7.21 4.04
C GLY A 265 -1.49 -7.49 3.40
N GLY A 266 -1.58 -7.17 2.12
CA GLY A 266 -2.77 -7.26 1.31
C GLY A 266 -3.51 -5.93 1.14
N PRO A 267 -4.39 -5.84 0.13
CA PRO A 267 -5.20 -4.65 -0.11
C PRO A 267 -6.27 -4.48 0.97
N ALA A 268 -6.62 -3.25 1.28
CA ALA A 268 -7.76 -2.91 2.11
C ALA A 268 -8.85 -2.22 1.27
N PHE A 269 -8.71 -0.92 1.03
CA PHE A 269 -9.69 -0.18 0.24
C PHE A 269 -9.08 1.10 -0.35
N TYR A 270 -9.88 1.76 -1.22
CA TYR A 270 -9.56 3.03 -1.84
C TYR A 270 -10.51 4.12 -1.38
N TYR A 271 -10.10 5.34 -1.71
CA TYR A 271 -10.91 6.53 -1.50
C TYR A 271 -11.23 7.22 -2.82
N ARG A 272 -12.31 7.98 -2.84
CA ARG A 272 -12.57 8.96 -3.90
C ARG A 272 -11.84 10.26 -3.56
N PRO A 273 -11.10 10.84 -4.52
CA PRO A 273 -10.30 12.04 -4.24
C PRO A 273 -11.14 13.32 -4.14
N GLY A 274 -12.37 13.30 -4.64
CA GLY A 274 -13.21 14.50 -4.72
C GLY A 274 -12.50 15.64 -5.46
N SER A 275 -12.79 16.85 -5.10
CA SER A 275 -12.27 18.06 -5.76
C SER A 275 -10.74 18.21 -5.73
N THR A 276 -9.98 17.41 -4.95
CA THR A 276 -8.51 17.42 -5.07
C THR A 276 -8.05 16.92 -6.43
N PHE A 277 -8.85 16.07 -7.08
CA PHE A 277 -8.56 15.54 -8.40
C PHE A 277 -8.67 16.57 -9.52
N LYS A 278 -9.31 17.71 -9.27
CA LYS A 278 -9.28 18.87 -10.19
C LYS A 278 -7.87 19.37 -10.45
N THR A 279 -6.91 19.05 -9.56
CA THR A 279 -5.48 19.29 -9.80
C THR A 279 -4.96 18.49 -11.00
N PHE A 280 -5.36 17.22 -11.11
CA PHE A 280 -5.07 16.38 -12.28
C PHE A 280 -5.73 16.92 -13.54
N THR A 281 -7.03 17.24 -13.48
CA THR A 281 -7.78 17.75 -14.64
C THR A 281 -7.24 19.10 -15.14
N ALA A 282 -6.90 20.01 -14.21
CA ALA A 282 -6.25 21.28 -14.55
C ALA A 282 -4.88 21.08 -15.18
N ALA A 283 -4.06 20.19 -14.62
CA ALA A 283 -2.75 19.87 -15.13
C ALA A 283 -2.82 19.31 -16.57
N ALA A 284 -3.72 18.35 -16.80
CA ALA A 284 -3.95 17.80 -18.13
C ALA A 284 -4.45 18.85 -19.14
N ALA A 285 -5.36 19.73 -18.72
CA ALA A 285 -5.92 20.78 -19.58
C ALA A 285 -4.86 21.84 -19.96
N ILE A 286 -4.04 22.27 -19.01
CA ILE A 286 -2.95 23.22 -19.22
C ILE A 286 -1.91 22.64 -20.17
N ASP A 287 -1.44 21.43 -19.89
CA ASP A 287 -0.39 20.76 -20.67
C ASP A 287 -0.87 20.40 -22.09
N ALA A 288 -2.17 20.10 -22.25
CA ALA A 288 -2.81 19.87 -23.55
C ALA A 288 -3.17 21.16 -24.30
N GLY A 289 -2.93 22.35 -23.74
CA GLY A 289 -3.21 23.64 -24.38
C GLY A 289 -4.70 23.99 -24.51
N VAL A 290 -5.57 23.43 -23.67
CA VAL A 290 -7.03 23.65 -23.70
C VAL A 290 -7.57 24.36 -22.43
N SER A 291 -6.71 25.05 -21.71
CA SER A 291 -7.03 25.71 -20.43
C SER A 291 -7.62 27.12 -20.56
N GLY A 292 -7.67 27.70 -21.75
CA GLY A 292 -8.16 29.06 -22.00
C GLY A 292 -9.69 29.19 -22.09
N GLU A 293 -10.42 28.12 -21.88
CA GLU A 293 -11.88 28.08 -22.00
C GLU A 293 -12.59 28.87 -20.89
N ILE A 294 -13.68 29.52 -21.25
CA ILE A 294 -14.62 30.14 -20.31
C ILE A 294 -15.92 29.33 -20.38
N PHE A 295 -16.37 28.84 -19.24
CA PHE A 295 -17.64 28.11 -19.13
C PHE A 295 -18.61 28.84 -18.20
N THR A 296 -19.92 28.66 -18.48
CA THR A 296 -20.98 29.23 -17.64
C THR A 296 -21.48 28.18 -16.66
N CYS A 297 -21.40 28.50 -15.37
CA CYS A 297 -21.90 27.69 -14.27
C CYS A 297 -23.24 28.24 -13.81
N ARG A 298 -24.30 27.42 -13.81
CA ARG A 298 -25.72 27.81 -13.63
C ARG A 298 -26.34 27.08 -12.46
N ALA A 299 -27.48 27.58 -11.96
CA ALA A 299 -28.21 26.98 -10.85
C ALA A 299 -28.74 25.56 -11.16
N GLU A 300 -29.19 25.33 -12.40
CA GLU A 300 -29.64 24.02 -12.86
C GLU A 300 -28.53 22.99 -13.00
N GLY A 301 -27.28 23.43 -13.02
CA GLY A 301 -26.11 22.58 -13.22
C GLY A 301 -25.73 22.43 -14.70
N PHE A 302 -24.67 21.64 -14.94
CA PHE A 302 -24.25 21.23 -16.28
C PHE A 302 -24.70 19.81 -16.56
N THR A 303 -25.45 19.61 -17.63
CA THR A 303 -25.87 18.28 -18.11
C THR A 303 -24.96 17.84 -19.26
N PRO A 304 -24.10 16.82 -19.06
CA PRO A 304 -23.27 16.29 -20.13
C PRO A 304 -24.10 15.76 -21.31
N PRO A 305 -23.59 15.84 -22.55
CA PRO A 305 -24.28 15.36 -23.74
C PRO A 305 -24.74 13.89 -23.59
N GLY A 306 -25.97 13.61 -23.97
CA GLY A 306 -26.57 12.27 -23.88
C GLY A 306 -26.91 11.80 -22.47
N SER A 307 -26.76 12.65 -21.45
CA SER A 307 -27.09 12.34 -20.06
C SER A 307 -28.40 13.03 -19.64
N GLY A 308 -29.24 12.33 -18.89
CA GLY A 308 -30.37 12.95 -18.17
C GLY A 308 -30.01 13.50 -16.79
N ARG A 309 -28.72 13.51 -16.41
CA ARG A 309 -28.24 13.89 -15.08
C ARG A 309 -27.40 15.15 -15.13
N SER A 310 -27.69 16.09 -14.23
CA SER A 310 -26.94 17.35 -14.10
C SER A 310 -25.88 17.24 -13.00
N ILE A 311 -24.72 17.87 -13.26
CA ILE A 311 -23.65 18.07 -12.28
C ILE A 311 -23.77 19.48 -11.74
N ARG A 312 -23.92 19.63 -10.42
CA ARG A 312 -24.07 20.91 -9.72
C ARG A 312 -22.85 21.20 -8.85
N ASP A 313 -22.70 22.48 -8.54
CA ASP A 313 -21.70 22.90 -7.56
C ASP A 313 -22.18 22.60 -6.14
N TYR A 314 -21.21 22.48 -5.22
CA TYR A 314 -21.49 22.20 -3.82
C TYR A 314 -22.39 23.31 -3.22
N GLY A 315 -23.39 22.93 -2.41
CA GLY A 315 -24.30 23.89 -1.80
C GLY A 315 -25.17 24.66 -2.77
N GLY A 316 -25.18 24.32 -4.07
CA GLY A 316 -25.96 25.03 -5.09
C GLY A 316 -25.37 26.38 -5.52
N GLU A 317 -24.07 26.59 -5.27
CA GLU A 317 -23.36 27.81 -5.69
C GLU A 317 -23.44 28.03 -7.20
N VAL A 318 -23.55 29.30 -7.61
CA VAL A 318 -23.62 29.71 -9.01
C VAL A 318 -22.50 30.69 -9.30
N HIS A 319 -21.51 30.26 -10.13
CA HIS A 319 -20.33 31.04 -10.41
C HIS A 319 -20.44 31.94 -11.67
N GLY A 320 -21.52 31.77 -12.48
CA GLY A 320 -21.64 32.47 -13.74
C GLY A 320 -20.58 32.08 -14.77
N SER A 321 -20.19 33.00 -15.62
CA SER A 321 -19.13 32.78 -16.62
C SER A 321 -17.77 33.00 -16.01
N ILE A 322 -16.98 31.92 -15.88
CA ILE A 322 -15.67 31.93 -15.22
C ILE A 322 -14.61 31.20 -16.05
N GLY A 323 -13.36 31.59 -15.87
CA GLY A 323 -12.17 30.92 -16.41
C GLY A 323 -11.54 29.95 -15.39
N LEU A 324 -10.47 29.27 -15.82
CA LEU A 324 -9.79 28.23 -15.04
C LEU A 324 -9.36 28.71 -13.64
N ALA A 325 -8.79 29.91 -13.52
CA ALA A 325 -8.23 30.40 -12.26
C ALA A 325 -9.33 30.54 -11.18
N ASP A 326 -10.45 31.18 -11.51
CA ASP A 326 -11.56 31.34 -10.57
C ASP A 326 -12.29 30.01 -10.33
N ALA A 327 -12.44 29.18 -11.34
CA ALA A 327 -13.04 27.86 -11.21
C ALA A 327 -12.20 26.94 -10.30
N PHE A 328 -10.88 26.99 -10.38
CA PHE A 328 -10.00 26.22 -9.51
C PHE A 328 -10.02 26.76 -8.08
N LYS A 329 -9.95 28.09 -7.92
CA LYS A 329 -9.99 28.81 -6.64
C LYS A 329 -11.27 28.50 -5.84
N HIS A 330 -12.45 28.53 -6.51
CA HIS A 330 -13.75 28.27 -5.91
C HIS A 330 -14.18 26.79 -6.03
N SER A 331 -13.36 25.96 -6.66
CA SER A 331 -13.63 24.52 -6.82
C SER A 331 -14.92 24.20 -7.60
N CYS A 332 -15.26 24.99 -8.67
CA CYS A 332 -16.47 24.82 -9.47
C CYS A 332 -16.53 23.44 -10.14
N ASN A 333 -17.54 22.64 -9.82
CA ASN A 333 -17.74 21.31 -10.41
C ASN A 333 -18.14 21.41 -11.89
N GLN A 334 -19.06 22.33 -12.20
CA GLN A 334 -19.58 22.50 -13.57
C GLN A 334 -18.47 22.89 -14.55
N TYR A 335 -17.55 23.77 -14.11
CA TYR A 335 -16.41 24.15 -14.93
C TYR A 335 -15.54 22.94 -15.25
N PHE A 336 -15.12 22.19 -14.21
CA PHE A 336 -14.20 21.06 -14.38
C PHE A 336 -14.85 19.86 -15.08
N ALA A 337 -16.14 19.65 -14.95
CA ALA A 337 -16.91 18.69 -15.74
C ALA A 337 -16.84 19.02 -17.25
N GLN A 338 -17.05 20.28 -17.61
CA GLN A 338 -16.94 20.76 -19.00
C GLN A 338 -15.49 20.72 -19.50
N LEU A 339 -14.54 21.14 -18.67
CA LEU A 339 -13.12 21.11 -18.99
C LEU A 339 -12.62 19.69 -19.28
N GLY A 340 -13.02 18.70 -18.46
CA GLY A 340 -12.67 17.31 -18.68
C GLY A 340 -13.19 16.77 -20.02
N LEU A 341 -14.44 17.10 -20.39
CA LEU A 341 -14.98 16.78 -21.70
C LEU A 341 -14.20 17.47 -22.84
N LYS A 342 -13.75 18.71 -22.63
CA LYS A 342 -12.93 19.45 -23.60
C LYS A 342 -11.53 18.86 -23.75
N VAL A 343 -10.87 18.42 -22.68
CA VAL A 343 -9.62 17.65 -22.73
C VAL A 343 -9.86 16.36 -23.52
N GLY A 344 -10.95 15.71 -23.26
CA GLY A 344 -11.41 14.50 -23.94
C GLY A 344 -10.83 13.22 -23.35
N ARG A 345 -11.59 12.15 -23.47
CA ARG A 345 -11.35 10.83 -22.89
C ARG A 345 -9.94 10.29 -23.14
N LEU A 346 -9.48 10.33 -24.39
CA LEU A 346 -8.19 9.75 -24.78
C LEU A 346 -7.00 10.48 -24.15
N ARG A 347 -7.05 11.82 -24.11
CA ARG A 347 -5.99 12.61 -23.46
C ARG A 347 -6.01 12.43 -21.94
N LEU A 348 -7.18 12.45 -21.32
CA LEU A 348 -7.30 12.16 -19.88
C LEU A 348 -6.72 10.77 -19.56
N ALA A 349 -7.01 9.76 -20.39
CA ALA A 349 -6.45 8.42 -20.22
C ALA A 349 -4.93 8.40 -20.35
N ASP A 350 -4.34 9.15 -21.30
CA ASP A 350 -2.89 9.25 -21.45
C ASP A 350 -2.25 9.87 -20.20
N TYR A 351 -2.76 11.02 -19.71
CA TYR A 351 -2.26 11.64 -18.48
C TYR A 351 -2.45 10.75 -17.24
N ALA A 352 -3.57 10.03 -17.14
CA ALA A 352 -3.81 9.09 -16.05
C ALA A 352 -2.80 7.93 -16.08
N LYS A 353 -2.50 7.37 -17.24
CA LYS A 353 -1.47 6.33 -17.41
C LYS A 353 -0.07 6.81 -17.02
N ARG A 354 0.27 8.08 -17.29
CA ARG A 354 1.55 8.68 -16.83
C ARG A 354 1.63 8.72 -15.29
N LEU A 355 0.52 8.71 -14.58
CA LEU A 355 0.41 8.61 -13.12
C LEU A 355 0.12 7.17 -12.65
N HIS A 356 0.27 6.18 -13.53
CA HIS A 356 0.04 4.76 -13.26
C HIS A 356 -1.38 4.39 -12.84
N PHE A 357 -2.39 5.13 -13.31
CA PHE A 357 -3.78 4.68 -13.19
C PHE A 357 -4.09 3.59 -14.23
N SER A 358 -4.84 2.57 -13.81
CA SER A 358 -5.61 1.74 -14.73
C SER A 358 -6.78 2.57 -15.26
N VAL A 359 -6.95 2.62 -16.56
CA VAL A 359 -7.99 3.43 -17.22
C VAL A 359 -9.05 2.58 -17.91
N SER A 360 -8.89 1.26 -17.90
CA SER A 360 -9.84 0.28 -18.43
C SER A 360 -9.87 -0.94 -17.51
N PRO A 361 -11.01 -1.64 -17.41
CA PRO A 361 -11.07 -2.95 -16.73
C PRO A 361 -10.12 -4.00 -17.34
N ASP A 362 -9.78 -3.83 -18.63
CA ASP A 362 -8.88 -4.73 -19.37
C ASP A 362 -7.39 -4.41 -19.17
N ASP A 363 -7.07 -3.27 -18.54
CA ASP A 363 -5.68 -2.92 -18.23
C ASP A 363 -5.12 -3.97 -17.25
N GLN A 364 -4.03 -4.61 -17.64
CA GLN A 364 -3.32 -5.50 -16.71
C GLN A 364 -2.86 -4.68 -15.52
N ALA A 365 -3.06 -5.23 -14.31
CA ALA A 365 -2.58 -4.61 -13.09
C ALA A 365 -1.09 -4.31 -13.22
N SER A 366 -0.71 -3.03 -13.28
CA SER A 366 0.70 -2.66 -13.24
C SER A 366 1.26 -3.12 -11.90
N ASN A 367 2.49 -3.59 -11.91
CA ASN A 367 3.14 -4.06 -10.69
C ASN A 367 3.39 -2.82 -9.81
N SER A 368 2.53 -2.61 -8.80
CA SER A 368 2.57 -1.42 -7.94
C SER A 368 3.92 -1.23 -7.22
N ILE A 369 4.78 -2.26 -7.21
CA ILE A 369 6.13 -2.18 -6.66
C ILE A 369 7.07 -1.33 -7.54
N GLU A 370 6.82 -1.27 -8.84
CA GLU A 370 7.61 -0.43 -9.75
C GLU A 370 7.51 1.06 -9.40
N LEU A 371 6.46 1.42 -8.65
CA LEU A 371 6.25 2.78 -8.15
C LEU A 371 7.18 3.16 -6.99
N TRP A 372 7.90 2.22 -6.38
CA TRP A 372 8.80 2.48 -5.26
C TRP A 372 10.26 2.42 -5.68
N GLN A 373 11.09 3.22 -5.03
CA GLN A 373 12.53 3.08 -5.08
C GLN A 373 12.99 2.25 -3.89
N LEU A 374 13.63 1.10 -4.17
CA LEU A 374 14.07 0.14 -3.17
C LEU A 374 15.55 -0.20 -3.42
N GLU A 375 16.35 -0.23 -2.37
CA GLU A 375 17.75 -0.64 -2.39
C GLU A 375 17.99 -1.87 -1.49
N HIS A 376 17.37 -1.89 -0.30
CA HIS A 376 17.63 -2.90 0.74
C HIS A 376 16.42 -3.81 1.03
N ALA A 377 15.25 -3.48 0.53
CA ALA A 377 14.07 -4.30 0.70
C ALA A 377 14.03 -5.45 -0.32
N ASP A 378 13.60 -6.64 0.13
CA ASP A 378 13.15 -7.67 -0.79
C ASP A 378 11.86 -7.21 -1.49
N PRO A 379 11.85 -7.12 -2.83
CA PRO A 379 10.70 -6.58 -3.57
C PRO A 379 9.38 -7.28 -3.28
N ARG A 380 9.38 -8.60 -3.08
CA ARG A 380 8.16 -9.37 -2.80
C ARG A 380 7.61 -9.07 -1.41
N SER A 381 8.50 -9.04 -0.41
CA SER A 381 8.13 -8.72 0.97
C SER A 381 7.63 -7.28 1.09
N PHE A 382 8.30 -6.36 0.40
CA PHE A 382 7.91 -4.96 0.38
C PHE A 382 6.54 -4.76 -0.28
N SER A 383 6.31 -5.35 -1.46
CA SER A 383 5.06 -5.17 -2.20
C SER A 383 3.86 -5.72 -1.44
N SER A 384 4.04 -6.78 -0.65
CA SER A 384 2.94 -7.34 0.13
C SER A 384 2.46 -6.43 1.26
N ILE A 385 3.28 -5.46 1.71
CA ILE A 385 2.98 -4.57 2.84
C ILE A 385 2.73 -3.14 2.36
N PHE A 386 3.61 -2.59 1.50
CA PHE A 386 3.65 -1.17 1.19
C PHE A 386 3.22 -0.81 -0.24
N ALA A 387 3.07 -1.80 -1.12
CA ALA A 387 2.56 -1.49 -2.45
C ALA A 387 1.07 -1.12 -2.34
N ALA A 388 0.78 0.16 -2.54
CA ALA A 388 -0.60 0.61 -2.69
C ALA A 388 -1.28 -0.17 -3.82
N PRO A 389 -2.54 -0.57 -3.65
CA PRO A 389 -3.29 -1.19 -4.73
C PRO A 389 -3.30 -0.28 -5.97
N GLN A 390 -3.51 -0.87 -7.15
CA GLN A 390 -3.53 -0.10 -8.39
C GLN A 390 -4.67 0.92 -8.38
N GLN A 391 -4.35 2.18 -8.62
CA GLN A 391 -5.31 3.27 -8.75
C GLN A 391 -6.13 3.11 -10.02
N LYS A 392 -7.42 3.51 -10.00
CA LYS A 392 -8.33 3.24 -11.11
C LYS A 392 -9.09 4.49 -11.54
N MET A 393 -9.29 4.59 -12.84
CA MET A 393 -10.24 5.47 -13.51
C MET A 393 -10.96 4.67 -14.60
N ASN A 394 -12.23 4.95 -14.85
CA ASN A 394 -12.91 4.32 -15.98
C ASN A 394 -12.96 5.27 -17.18
N LEU A 395 -11.91 5.24 -17.99
CA LEU A 395 -11.80 5.97 -19.26
C LEU A 395 -11.82 5.01 -20.47
N SER A 396 -12.41 3.83 -20.31
CA SER A 396 -12.63 2.85 -21.37
C SER A 396 -13.49 3.42 -22.51
N SER A 397 -13.56 2.71 -23.64
CA SER A 397 -14.44 3.10 -24.76
C SER A 397 -15.93 3.14 -24.40
N ALA A 398 -16.33 2.45 -23.34
CA ALA A 398 -17.70 2.41 -22.83
C ALA A 398 -18.04 3.58 -21.87
N ALA A 399 -17.04 4.38 -21.44
CA ALA A 399 -17.28 5.51 -20.54
C ALA A 399 -18.14 6.57 -21.24
N SER A 400 -19.28 6.90 -20.64
CA SER A 400 -20.17 7.93 -21.14
C SER A 400 -19.61 9.34 -20.90
N PRO A 401 -20.10 10.38 -21.61
CA PRO A 401 -19.74 11.77 -21.29
C PRO A 401 -20.02 12.15 -19.83
N TYR A 402 -21.05 11.59 -19.21
CA TYR A 402 -21.35 11.80 -17.80
C TYR A 402 -20.27 11.19 -16.88
N ASP A 403 -19.79 9.98 -17.17
CA ASP A 403 -18.73 9.33 -16.40
C ASP A 403 -17.43 10.13 -16.51
N ILE A 404 -17.06 10.58 -17.71
CA ILE A 404 -15.85 11.40 -17.93
C ILE A 404 -15.96 12.72 -17.16
N ALA A 405 -17.12 13.38 -17.20
CA ALA A 405 -17.36 14.63 -16.49
C ALA A 405 -17.27 14.44 -14.96
N LEU A 406 -17.83 13.35 -14.40
CA LEU A 406 -17.75 13.03 -12.99
C LEU A 406 -16.30 12.74 -12.55
N GLN A 407 -15.58 11.93 -13.30
CA GLN A 407 -14.18 11.60 -12.99
C GLN A 407 -13.29 12.84 -13.08
N SER A 408 -13.61 13.80 -13.95
CA SER A 408 -12.87 15.07 -14.04
C SER A 408 -12.99 15.95 -12.80
N ILE A 409 -13.92 15.66 -11.91
CA ILE A 409 -14.11 16.34 -10.62
C ILE A 409 -13.76 15.44 -9.42
N GLY A 410 -13.24 14.23 -9.67
CA GLY A 410 -12.82 13.26 -8.64
C GLY A 410 -13.98 12.49 -8.02
N GLN A 411 -15.06 12.28 -8.78
CA GLN A 411 -16.22 11.51 -8.38
C GLN A 411 -16.47 10.36 -9.37
N GLY A 412 -17.35 9.44 -9.03
CA GLY A 412 -17.64 8.30 -9.89
C GLY A 412 -16.71 7.11 -9.63
N PHE A 413 -15.89 6.74 -10.62
CA PHE A 413 -15.03 5.54 -10.59
C PHE A 413 -13.57 5.84 -10.31
N ASP A 414 -13.26 6.99 -9.72
CA ASP A 414 -11.89 7.34 -9.33
C ASP A 414 -11.56 6.71 -7.98
N ASP A 415 -10.70 5.69 -7.99
CA ASP A 415 -10.20 5.03 -6.81
C ASP A 415 -8.74 5.41 -6.58
N VAL A 416 -8.44 6.08 -5.47
CA VAL A 416 -7.08 6.54 -5.13
C VAL A 416 -6.68 6.17 -3.70
N SER A 417 -5.38 6.07 -3.47
CA SER A 417 -4.78 6.07 -2.13
C SER A 417 -4.31 7.49 -1.74
N VAL A 418 -4.08 7.72 -0.46
CA VAL A 418 -3.60 9.03 0.02
C VAL A 418 -2.19 9.32 -0.51
N ILE A 419 -1.33 8.27 -0.62
CA ILE A 419 0.00 8.45 -1.22
C ILE A 419 -0.09 8.87 -2.69
N GLN A 420 -1.04 8.34 -3.46
CA GLN A 420 -1.21 8.75 -4.86
C GLN A 420 -1.51 10.24 -4.98
N MET A 421 -2.36 10.75 -4.10
CA MET A 421 -2.70 12.17 -4.08
C MET A 421 -1.52 13.05 -3.64
N ALA A 422 -0.67 12.55 -2.71
CA ALA A 422 0.58 13.21 -2.36
C ALA A 422 1.60 13.22 -3.53
N LEU A 423 1.67 12.13 -4.30
CA LEU A 423 2.53 12.04 -5.49
C LEU A 423 2.06 12.96 -6.63
N ILE A 424 0.75 13.14 -6.81
CA ILE A 424 0.21 14.15 -7.75
C ILE A 424 0.60 15.56 -7.29
N ALA A 425 0.46 15.86 -5.99
CA ALA A 425 0.90 17.14 -5.43
C ALA A 425 2.41 17.35 -5.57
N SER A 426 3.21 16.28 -5.42
CA SER A 426 4.65 16.30 -5.63
C SER A 426 5.02 16.59 -7.08
N ALA A 427 4.40 15.91 -8.05
CA ALA A 427 4.66 16.12 -9.47
C ALA A 427 4.37 17.57 -9.89
N VAL A 428 3.26 18.13 -9.43
CA VAL A 428 2.91 19.55 -9.64
C VAL A 428 3.86 20.47 -8.88
N GLY A 429 4.23 20.11 -7.65
CA GLY A 429 5.17 20.87 -6.80
C GLY A 429 6.61 20.87 -7.35
N SER A 430 7.01 19.83 -8.08
CA SER A 430 8.36 19.72 -8.64
C SER A 430 8.64 20.79 -9.71
N SER A 431 9.91 21.11 -9.92
CA SER A 431 10.32 22.10 -10.90
C SER A 431 10.13 21.65 -12.35
N ASP A 432 10.07 20.34 -12.59
CA ASP A 432 10.05 19.72 -13.91
C ASP A 432 8.73 18.99 -14.26
N GLY A 433 7.79 18.87 -13.32
CA GLY A 433 6.51 18.20 -13.54
C GLY A 433 6.61 16.66 -13.66
N ALA A 434 7.73 16.07 -13.24
CA ALA A 434 7.95 14.64 -13.30
C ALA A 434 7.21 13.89 -12.18
N TYR A 435 6.70 12.71 -12.50
CA TYR A 435 6.16 11.75 -11.54
C TYR A 435 7.30 10.88 -11.01
N VAL A 436 7.61 11.02 -9.74
CA VAL A 436 8.80 10.44 -9.08
C VAL A 436 8.38 9.38 -8.08
N ALA A 437 9.10 8.26 -8.06
CA ALA A 437 8.89 7.18 -7.10
C ALA A 437 9.10 7.65 -5.66
N PRO A 438 8.21 7.28 -4.71
CA PRO A 438 8.49 7.48 -3.29
C PRO A 438 9.54 6.48 -2.79
N THR A 439 10.21 6.83 -1.68
CA THR A 439 11.14 5.93 -1.01
C THR A 439 11.07 6.09 0.50
N PHE A 440 11.27 4.96 1.22
CA PHE A 440 11.54 4.96 2.66
C PHE A 440 13.04 4.95 2.97
N GLU A 441 13.88 4.74 1.98
CA GLU A 441 15.32 4.66 2.17
C GLU A 441 15.96 6.04 2.05
N LEU A 442 16.82 6.38 3.00
CA LEU A 442 17.46 7.69 3.06
C LEU A 442 18.58 7.81 2.03
N GLY A 443 18.57 8.92 1.27
CA GLY A 443 19.66 9.24 0.33
C GLY A 443 19.57 8.52 -1.01
N GLY A 444 18.46 7.83 -1.30
CA GLY A 444 18.21 7.20 -2.60
C GLY A 444 18.25 8.20 -3.76
N LYS A 445 18.67 7.74 -4.94
CA LYS A 445 18.65 8.57 -6.15
C LYS A 445 17.20 8.81 -6.58
N ARG A 446 16.94 10.01 -7.10
CA ARG A 446 15.63 10.35 -7.66
C ARG A 446 15.25 9.39 -8.80
N LYS A 447 14.21 8.59 -8.64
CA LYS A 447 13.69 7.67 -9.66
C LYS A 447 12.48 8.30 -10.35
N ILE A 448 12.67 8.83 -11.56
CA ILE A 448 11.56 9.32 -12.38
C ILE A 448 10.85 8.09 -12.98
N ILE A 449 9.54 7.98 -12.73
CA ILE A 449 8.69 6.93 -13.28
C ILE A 449 8.19 7.36 -14.67
N SER A 450 7.74 8.61 -14.77
CA SER A 450 7.22 9.19 -16.01
C SER A 450 7.30 10.72 -15.99
N GLN A 451 7.15 11.33 -17.15
CA GLN A 451 6.89 12.76 -17.28
C GLN A 451 5.37 12.97 -17.24
N PHE A 452 4.85 13.48 -16.12
CA PHE A 452 3.41 13.74 -15.98
C PHE A 452 3.01 14.93 -16.86
N ILE A 453 3.58 16.10 -16.62
CA ILE A 453 3.33 17.35 -17.35
C ILE A 453 4.64 18.11 -17.54
N SER A 454 4.65 19.10 -18.43
CA SER A 454 5.82 19.97 -18.63
C SER A 454 6.12 20.83 -17.39
N ALA A 455 7.37 21.30 -17.28
CA ALA A 455 7.79 22.24 -16.23
C ALA A 455 6.95 23.52 -16.23
N GLN A 456 6.61 24.03 -17.42
CA GLN A 456 5.77 25.21 -17.59
C GLN A 456 4.34 24.96 -17.08
N SER A 457 3.75 23.82 -17.44
CA SER A 457 2.41 23.43 -16.96
C SER A 457 2.38 23.25 -15.45
N ALA A 458 3.41 22.63 -14.87
CA ALA A 458 3.54 22.49 -13.43
C ALA A 458 3.60 23.86 -12.72
N ALA A 459 4.35 24.83 -13.28
CA ALA A 459 4.41 26.19 -12.73
C ALA A 459 3.03 26.88 -12.74
N GLN A 460 2.25 26.70 -13.81
CA GLN A 460 0.90 27.27 -13.90
C GLN A 460 -0.05 26.64 -12.88
N VAL A 461 -0.03 25.30 -12.74
CA VAL A 461 -0.86 24.61 -11.73
C VAL A 461 -0.46 25.03 -10.31
N ARG A 462 0.84 25.18 -10.01
CA ARG A 462 1.30 25.75 -8.72
C ARG A 462 0.68 27.13 -8.46
N GLY A 463 0.60 27.98 -9.49
CA GLY A 463 -0.08 29.27 -9.41
C GLY A 463 -1.54 29.14 -9.00
N LEU A 464 -2.28 28.22 -9.62
CA LEU A 464 -3.68 27.94 -9.26
C LEU A 464 -3.83 27.44 -7.81
N MET A 465 -2.97 26.53 -7.39
CA MET A 465 -2.99 25.99 -6.03
C MET A 465 -2.67 27.06 -4.96
N ARG A 466 -1.86 28.05 -5.28
CA ARG A 466 -1.63 29.22 -4.41
C ARG A 466 -2.89 30.05 -4.23
N LEU A 467 -3.68 30.29 -5.29
CA LEU A 467 -4.92 31.05 -5.19
C LEU A 467 -5.94 30.41 -4.23
N VAL A 468 -6.02 29.08 -4.21
CA VAL A 468 -6.88 28.33 -3.27
C VAL A 468 -6.57 28.65 -1.81
N VAL A 469 -5.27 28.74 -1.48
CA VAL A 469 -4.78 29.03 -0.14
C VAL A 469 -4.89 30.51 0.19
N GLN A 470 -4.61 31.39 -0.77
CA GLN A 470 -4.59 32.84 -0.54
C GLN A 470 -5.97 33.47 -0.42
N SER A 471 -6.90 33.07 -1.27
CA SER A 471 -8.21 33.71 -1.40
C SER A 471 -9.34 32.77 -1.83
N GLY A 472 -9.07 31.46 -1.86
CA GLY A 472 -10.03 30.44 -2.26
C GLY A 472 -10.57 29.62 -1.09
N THR A 473 -10.98 28.38 -1.39
CA THR A 473 -11.66 27.47 -0.46
C THR A 473 -10.83 27.11 0.78
N ALA A 474 -9.51 27.26 0.78
CA ALA A 474 -8.64 26.99 1.94
C ALA A 474 -8.18 28.25 2.68
N SER A 475 -8.55 29.46 2.23
CA SER A 475 -8.01 30.70 2.80
C SER A 475 -8.27 30.86 4.29
N GLY A 476 -9.45 30.44 4.78
CA GLY A 476 -9.79 30.49 6.21
C GLY A 476 -8.88 29.59 7.06
N ALA A 477 -8.62 28.36 6.65
CA ALA A 477 -7.74 27.44 7.37
C ALA A 477 -6.28 27.95 7.38
N PHE A 478 -5.81 28.50 6.26
CA PHE A 478 -4.45 29.00 6.11
C PHE A 478 -4.23 30.41 6.68
N ALA A 479 -5.27 31.10 7.12
CA ALA A 479 -5.13 32.38 7.84
C ALA A 479 -4.33 32.21 9.15
N SER A 480 -4.28 31.02 9.72
CA SER A 480 -3.51 30.68 10.93
C SER A 480 -2.04 30.32 10.64
N LEU A 481 -1.66 30.10 9.36
CA LEU A 481 -0.29 29.76 8.99
C LEU A 481 0.64 30.95 9.30
N ASP A 482 1.82 30.67 9.87
CA ASP A 482 2.86 31.70 10.07
C ASP A 482 3.09 32.49 8.77
N ARG A 483 3.01 33.82 8.85
CA ARG A 483 3.10 34.74 7.70
C ARG A 483 4.41 34.61 6.89
N ARG A 484 5.46 34.05 7.52
CA ARG A 484 6.74 33.76 6.85
C ARG A 484 6.67 32.52 5.97
N LEU A 485 5.67 31.66 6.18
CA LEU A 485 5.46 30.44 5.42
C LEU A 485 4.47 30.67 4.28
N THR A 486 4.68 29.95 3.19
CA THR A 486 3.80 30.00 2.03
C THR A 486 3.47 28.59 1.57
N ALA A 487 2.29 28.38 1.02
CA ALA A 487 1.87 27.08 0.54
C ALA A 487 1.00 27.19 -0.72
N GLY A 488 0.85 26.09 -1.42
CA GLY A 488 -0.16 25.86 -2.42
C GLY A 488 -0.91 24.59 -2.11
N GLY A 489 -2.21 24.52 -2.43
CA GLY A 489 -2.98 23.32 -2.15
C GLY A 489 -4.36 23.32 -2.81
N LYS A 490 -5.08 22.21 -2.63
CA LYS A 490 -6.44 22.03 -3.12
C LYS A 490 -7.26 21.28 -2.06
N THR A 491 -8.41 21.83 -1.71
CA THR A 491 -9.44 21.16 -0.89
C THR A 491 -10.17 20.09 -1.69
N GLY A 492 -10.58 19.04 -1.00
CA GLY A 492 -11.47 18.03 -1.54
C GLY A 492 -12.58 17.68 -0.57
N THR A 493 -13.70 17.33 -1.14
CA THR A 493 -14.89 16.83 -0.45
C THR A 493 -15.40 15.70 -1.31
N ALA A 494 -15.40 14.48 -0.78
CA ALA A 494 -15.72 13.29 -1.54
C ALA A 494 -16.84 12.52 -0.86
N ASP A 495 -17.95 12.34 -1.54
CA ASP A 495 -19.07 11.56 -1.04
C ASP A 495 -18.86 10.07 -1.32
N ARG A 496 -19.08 9.25 -0.31
CA ARG A 496 -19.07 7.77 -0.42
C ARG A 496 -20.15 7.17 0.47
N GLU A 497 -20.47 5.93 0.21
CA GLU A 497 -21.33 5.13 1.08
C GLU A 497 -20.50 4.18 1.92
N VAL A 498 -20.80 4.12 3.21
CA VAL A 498 -20.17 3.18 4.16
C VAL A 498 -21.23 2.31 4.81
N THR A 499 -20.81 1.13 5.27
CA THR A 499 -21.63 0.27 6.11
C THR A 499 -21.95 0.97 7.42
N SER A 500 -23.21 0.91 7.84
CA SER A 500 -23.64 1.39 9.16
C SER A 500 -23.51 0.26 10.18
N TYR A 501 -22.86 0.53 11.31
CA TYR A 501 -22.63 -0.43 12.39
C TYR A 501 -23.46 -0.05 13.61
N ASP A 502 -23.85 -1.05 14.41
CA ASP A 502 -24.47 -0.86 15.72
C ASP A 502 -23.40 -0.48 16.79
N ARG A 503 -23.84 -0.34 18.06
CA ARG A 503 -22.93 0.02 19.17
C ARG A 503 -21.89 -1.06 19.50
N ASP A 504 -22.14 -2.29 19.09
CA ASP A 504 -21.28 -3.45 19.32
C ASP A 504 -20.35 -3.72 18.13
N GLY A 505 -20.44 -2.88 17.06
CA GLY A 505 -19.61 -2.98 15.86
C GLY A 505 -20.12 -4.00 14.84
N ASN A 506 -21.37 -4.46 14.93
CA ASN A 506 -21.96 -5.36 13.94
C ASN A 506 -22.63 -4.55 12.83
N PRO A 507 -22.55 -4.99 11.54
CA PRO A 507 -23.28 -4.36 10.46
C PRO A 507 -24.79 -4.37 10.71
N ILE A 508 -25.42 -3.20 10.59
CA ILE A 508 -26.88 -3.10 10.67
C ILE A 508 -27.46 -3.69 9.39
N VAL A 509 -28.28 -4.75 9.54
CA VAL A 509 -28.94 -5.45 8.44
C VAL A 509 -30.43 -5.14 8.47
N PHE A 510 -31.04 -4.94 7.29
CA PHE A 510 -32.49 -4.85 7.12
C PHE A 510 -32.96 -5.83 6.04
N THR A 511 -34.23 -6.25 6.12
CA THR A 511 -34.83 -7.13 5.14
C THR A 511 -35.76 -6.29 4.24
N ASP A 512 -35.61 -6.41 2.92
CA ASP A 512 -36.47 -5.74 1.96
C ASP A 512 -37.85 -6.42 1.81
N SER A 513 -38.71 -5.85 0.98
CA SER A 513 -40.05 -6.37 0.69
C SER A 513 -40.05 -7.77 0.06
N ASP A 514 -38.92 -8.16 -0.54
CA ASP A 514 -38.76 -9.46 -1.20
C ASP A 514 -38.13 -10.53 -0.27
N GLY A 515 -37.91 -10.17 1.01
CA GLY A 515 -37.32 -11.05 2.01
C GLY A 515 -35.79 -11.17 1.93
N ARG A 516 -35.12 -10.31 1.15
CA ARG A 516 -33.66 -10.31 1.02
C ARG A 516 -33.03 -9.43 2.10
N GLN A 517 -31.96 -9.94 2.69
CA GLN A 517 -31.18 -9.16 3.66
C GLN A 517 -30.20 -8.23 2.97
N HIS A 518 -30.19 -6.98 3.40
CA HIS A 518 -29.29 -5.94 2.92
C HIS A 518 -28.59 -5.29 4.10
N THR A 519 -27.30 -4.99 3.93
CA THR A 519 -26.57 -4.19 4.90
C THR A 519 -26.94 -2.71 4.72
N LYS A 520 -27.31 -2.05 5.81
CA LYS A 520 -27.62 -0.61 5.79
C LYS A 520 -26.36 0.18 5.43
N ARG A 521 -26.46 1.00 4.39
CA ARG A 521 -25.40 1.95 4.01
C ARG A 521 -25.85 3.36 4.30
N ILE A 522 -24.88 4.19 4.69
CA ILE A 522 -25.10 5.64 4.92
C ILE A 522 -24.12 6.43 4.08
N GLY A 523 -24.58 7.55 3.56
CA GLY A 523 -23.71 8.51 2.89
C GLY A 523 -22.84 9.24 3.90
N VAL A 524 -21.54 9.31 3.63
CA VAL A 524 -20.56 10.08 4.39
C VAL A 524 -19.72 10.91 3.44
N THR A 525 -19.10 11.96 3.97
CA THR A 525 -18.30 12.88 3.17
C THR A 525 -16.88 12.91 3.71
N ASP A 526 -15.92 12.44 2.92
CA ASP A 526 -14.50 12.45 3.27
C ASP A 526 -13.88 13.81 2.95
N SER A 527 -13.10 14.30 3.90
CA SER A 527 -12.39 15.57 3.84
C SER A 527 -10.97 15.36 3.32
N TRP A 528 -10.56 16.14 2.31
CA TRP A 528 -9.24 16.06 1.71
C TRP A 528 -8.54 17.41 1.63
N PHE A 529 -7.22 17.38 1.77
CA PHE A 529 -6.35 18.48 1.38
C PHE A 529 -5.02 17.96 0.85
N ILE A 530 -4.64 18.39 -0.35
CA ILE A 530 -3.33 18.07 -0.94
C ILE A 530 -2.57 19.35 -1.25
N GLY A 531 -1.25 19.30 -1.22
CA GLY A 531 -0.48 20.49 -1.54
C GLY A 531 1.02 20.33 -1.38
N PHE A 532 1.67 21.46 -1.40
CA PHE A 532 3.12 21.60 -1.25
C PHE A 532 3.47 22.89 -0.50
N ALA A 533 4.65 22.91 0.08
CA ALA A 533 5.21 24.08 0.75
C ALA A 533 6.76 24.07 0.67
N PRO A 534 7.42 25.26 0.64
CA PRO A 534 6.88 26.60 0.38
C PRO A 534 6.28 26.75 -1.04
N ALA A 535 5.42 27.76 -1.26
CA ALA A 535 4.71 27.93 -2.52
C ALA A 535 5.62 28.23 -3.73
N ASN A 536 6.71 28.97 -3.50
CA ASN A 536 7.61 29.41 -4.60
C ASN A 536 8.70 28.38 -4.93
N ASN A 537 9.22 27.70 -3.90
CA ASN A 537 10.24 26.66 -4.03
C ASN A 537 9.84 25.46 -3.18
N PRO A 538 8.94 24.61 -3.67
CA PRO A 538 8.41 23.50 -2.89
C PRO A 538 9.51 22.55 -2.41
N ARG A 539 9.53 22.32 -1.09
CA ARG A 539 10.44 21.40 -0.41
C ARG A 539 9.73 20.16 0.12
N ILE A 540 8.43 20.30 0.42
CA ILE A 540 7.59 19.19 0.78
C ILE A 540 6.33 19.17 -0.08
N ALA A 541 5.82 17.95 -0.35
CA ALA A 541 4.47 17.71 -0.83
C ALA A 541 3.72 16.86 0.20
N TYR A 542 2.40 17.03 0.28
CA TYR A 542 1.61 16.34 1.30
C TYR A 542 0.20 16.05 0.82
N ALA A 543 -0.41 15.05 1.45
CA ALA A 543 -1.83 14.75 1.37
C ALA A 543 -2.36 14.41 2.76
N VAL A 544 -3.53 14.95 3.08
CA VAL A 544 -4.29 14.67 4.31
C VAL A 544 -5.70 14.26 3.91
N MET A 545 -6.18 13.17 4.52
CA MET A 545 -7.54 12.68 4.35
C MET A 545 -8.14 12.37 5.73
N VAL A 546 -9.40 12.75 5.93
CA VAL A 546 -10.18 12.46 7.13
C VAL A 546 -11.52 11.87 6.71
N GLU A 547 -11.76 10.61 7.06
CA GLU A 547 -13.02 9.91 6.77
C GLU A 547 -14.18 10.59 7.49
N ASN A 548 -15.30 10.76 6.78
CA ASN A 548 -16.46 11.46 7.32
C ASN A 548 -16.12 12.82 7.97
N GLY A 549 -15.09 13.49 7.43
CA GLY A 549 -14.57 14.78 7.92
C GLY A 549 -15.35 15.98 7.40
N GLY A 550 -16.27 15.79 6.48
CA GLY A 550 -17.00 16.88 5.84
C GLY A 550 -16.13 17.67 4.85
N GLN A 551 -16.20 18.98 4.89
CA GLN A 551 -15.46 19.83 3.97
C GLN A 551 -13.94 19.80 4.22
N GLY A 552 -13.15 19.73 3.14
CA GLY A 552 -11.70 19.72 3.19
C GLY A 552 -11.07 20.92 3.90
N ALA A 553 -11.70 22.07 3.78
CA ALA A 553 -11.28 23.30 4.44
C ALA A 553 -11.35 23.23 5.98
N HIS A 554 -12.28 22.44 6.54
CA HIS A 554 -12.56 22.42 7.97
C HIS A 554 -11.82 21.32 8.74
N SER A 555 -11.52 20.19 8.09
CA SER A 555 -10.89 19.05 8.78
C SER A 555 -9.47 18.77 8.26
N ALA A 556 -9.28 18.55 6.95
CA ALA A 556 -7.97 18.16 6.40
C ALA A 556 -7.00 19.35 6.26
N ALA A 557 -7.48 20.54 5.85
CA ALA A 557 -6.61 21.70 5.66
C ALA A 557 -5.96 22.22 6.96
N PRO A 558 -6.64 22.30 8.12
CA PRO A 558 -5.99 22.67 9.39
C PRO A 558 -4.87 21.72 9.81
N ILE A 559 -5.02 20.40 9.55
CA ILE A 559 -3.97 19.42 9.80
C ILE A 559 -2.76 19.70 8.90
N ALA A 560 -2.99 19.99 7.62
CA ALA A 560 -1.92 20.33 6.69
C ALA A 560 -1.15 21.59 7.11
N VAL A 561 -1.83 22.63 7.63
CA VAL A 561 -1.20 23.83 8.19
C VAL A 561 -0.21 23.46 9.28
N LYS A 562 -0.62 22.61 10.24
CA LYS A 562 0.25 22.18 11.35
C LYS A 562 1.44 21.34 10.87
N LEU A 563 1.24 20.48 9.87
CA LEU A 563 2.33 19.72 9.26
C LEU A 563 3.36 20.63 8.58
N ILE A 564 2.91 21.70 7.89
CA ILE A 564 3.78 22.70 7.27
C ILE A 564 4.59 23.45 8.35
N GLU A 565 3.94 23.93 9.40
CA GLU A 565 4.59 24.60 10.53
C GLU A 565 5.64 23.70 11.19
N ARG A 566 5.29 22.42 11.39
CA ARG A 566 6.22 21.45 11.96
C ARG A 566 7.40 21.16 11.04
N ALA A 567 7.18 20.97 9.75
CA ALA A 567 8.24 20.76 8.78
C ALA A 567 9.20 21.97 8.72
N ALA A 568 8.65 23.20 8.77
CA ALA A 568 9.46 24.42 8.85
C ALA A 568 10.31 24.46 10.13
N ALA A 569 9.72 24.16 11.29
CA ALA A 569 10.42 24.12 12.57
C ALA A 569 11.51 23.04 12.65
N LEU A 570 11.42 21.99 11.82
CA LEU A 570 12.43 20.94 11.66
C LEU A 570 13.51 21.29 10.62
N GLY A 571 13.45 22.48 10.00
CA GLY A 571 14.46 23.00 9.07
C GLY A 571 14.31 22.53 7.61
N TYR A 572 13.17 21.94 7.23
CA TYR A 572 12.99 21.44 5.86
C TYR A 572 12.88 22.53 4.80
N PHE A 573 12.68 23.79 5.19
CA PHE A 573 12.54 24.94 4.28
C PHE A 573 13.80 25.78 4.16
N GLU A 574 14.84 25.46 4.94
CA GLU A 574 16.13 26.14 4.85
C GLU A 574 16.90 25.65 3.62
N ASP A 575 17.61 26.56 2.95
CA ASP A 575 18.48 26.18 1.85
C ASP A 575 19.66 25.34 2.38
N ALA A 576 20.01 24.28 1.64
CA ALA A 576 21.09 23.34 2.01
C ALA A 576 22.42 24.05 2.33
N THR A 577 22.66 25.24 1.76
CA THR A 577 23.82 26.10 2.04
C THR A 577 23.79 26.77 3.43
N GLN A 578 22.61 27.03 4.01
CA GLN A 578 22.48 27.55 5.37
C GLN A 578 22.49 26.42 6.42
N ALA A 579 21.87 25.29 6.10
CA ALA A 579 21.82 24.14 7.00
C ALA A 579 23.22 23.56 7.32
N ASP A 580 24.15 23.61 6.37
CA ASP A 580 25.54 23.16 6.57
C ASP A 580 26.37 24.13 7.42
N ARG A 581 26.02 25.42 7.42
CA ARG A 581 26.65 26.43 8.30
C ARG A 581 26.14 26.35 9.75
N SER A 582 24.86 26.05 9.97
CA SER A 582 24.29 25.90 11.31
C SER A 582 24.69 24.61 12.02
N ARG A 583 25.16 23.60 11.27
CA ARG A 583 25.68 22.34 11.82
C ARG A 583 27.18 22.38 12.16
N ARG A 584 27.90 23.41 11.71
CA ARG A 584 29.33 23.64 11.98
C ARG A 584 29.60 24.61 13.12
N ASN A 585 28.58 25.29 13.61
CA ASN A 585 28.60 26.09 14.84
C ASN A 585 27.83 25.34 15.96
#